data_ba6f16c319975701f69502850a62f82a
#
_entry.id   ba6f16c319975701f69502850a62f82a
#
_cell.length_a   1.000
_cell.length_b   1.000
_cell.length_c   1.000
_cell.angle_alpha   90.00
_cell.angle_beta   90.00
_cell.angle_gamma   90.00
#
_symmetry.space_group_name_H-M   'P 1'
#
loop_
_entity.id
_entity.type
_entity.pdbx_description
1 polymer ?
#
loop_
_entity_poly.entity_id
_entity_poly.type
_entity_poly.pdbx_seq_one_letter_code
_entity_poly.pdbx_strand_id
1 'polypeptide(L)'
;MKENVPKTMENFDILGVCLLFLSLITMSSTLDMVTTIQPIRDGKNENETLVSTNGTFEAGFFSPENFDSRYLGIWYTNIFPRTVVWVANKEKPLKDHSGVLEVDTDQGILSIKDGTGAKIWFSSASHTPNKPVAAELLESGNMVLKDGDNNFLWQSFDYPGDTLLPGMKIGVNFKTGQHRALRSWRSFTDPTPGNFSLGVDTRGLPQLVITNENTNSNDIAYRPGSWNGLSITGLPGEITDQLTKSLFVMNQDEVFYEIQLLNSSTKLMRSRLLPEGYQVRFIWSDEKKIWDSQFPKPFDVCQTYALCGANAICDFNGKAKHCGCLSGFKANSAGSICARTTRLDCNKGGIDKFQKYKGMKLPDTSSSWYDRTITTLLECEKLCLSNCSCTAYAQLNISGEGSGCLHWFSDIVDIRTLPEGGQNFYLRMATVTASELQLQDHRFSRKKLAGIVVGCTIFIIAVTVFGLIFCIRRKKLKQSEANYWKDKSKEDDIDLPIFHFLSISNATNQFSESNKLGQGGFGPVYKVRIEN
;
A
#
# COMPACT_ATOMS: atom_id res chain seq x y z
N MET A 1 -71.20 -32.12 14.38
CA MET A 1 -70.89 -32.00 12.95
C MET A 1 -69.36 -31.64 12.88
N LYS A 2 -68.56 -32.62 12.47
CA LYS A 2 -67.13 -32.42 12.21
C LYS A 2 -66.99 -32.27 10.70
N GLU A 3 -66.61 -31.10 10.24
CA GLU A 3 -66.29 -30.88 8.83
C GLU A 3 -64.88 -31.42 8.53
N ASN A 4 -64.83 -32.30 7.55
CA ASN A 4 -63.63 -32.84 6.93
C ASN A 4 -63.09 -31.80 5.92
N VAL A 5 -61.90 -31.23 6.13
CA VAL A 5 -61.17 -30.46 5.14
C VAL A 5 -60.20 -31.39 4.40
N PRO A 6 -60.19 -31.41 3.06
CA PRO A 6 -59.36 -32.36 2.31
C PRO A 6 -57.90 -31.92 2.31
N LYS A 7 -57.01 -32.83 2.70
CA LYS A 7 -55.52 -32.72 2.82
C LYS A 7 -54.76 -32.81 1.49
N THR A 8 -55.29 -32.36 0.36
CA THR A 8 -54.69 -32.62 -0.97
C THR A 8 -54.22 -31.37 -1.72
N MET A 9 -54.21 -30.16 -1.12
CA MET A 9 -53.80 -28.93 -1.84
C MET A 9 -52.44 -28.36 -1.46
N GLU A 10 -51.75 -28.87 -0.43
CA GLU A 10 -50.44 -28.29 -0.02
C GLU A 10 -49.21 -28.89 -0.72
N ASN A 11 -49.33 -30.02 -1.42
CA ASN A 11 -48.18 -30.67 -2.06
C ASN A 11 -47.93 -30.25 -3.53
N PHE A 12 -48.83 -29.51 -4.16
CA PHE A 12 -48.65 -29.09 -5.56
C PHE A 12 -47.86 -27.81 -5.69
N ASP A 13 -47.91 -26.90 -4.72
CA ASP A 13 -47.20 -25.61 -4.78
C ASP A 13 -45.70 -25.72 -4.48
N ILE A 14 -45.32 -26.68 -3.62
CA ILE A 14 -43.91 -26.89 -3.28
C ILE A 14 -43.16 -27.54 -4.46
N LEU A 15 -43.78 -28.46 -5.17
CA LEU A 15 -43.16 -29.08 -6.35
C LEU A 15 -43.05 -28.12 -7.53
N GLY A 16 -44.04 -27.24 -7.70
CA GLY A 16 -44.03 -26.16 -8.71
C GLY A 16 -42.95 -25.11 -8.43
N VAL A 17 -42.76 -24.72 -7.17
CA VAL A 17 -41.70 -23.78 -6.75
C VAL A 17 -40.31 -24.43 -6.86
N CYS A 18 -40.15 -25.71 -6.49
CA CYS A 18 -38.89 -26.43 -6.69
C CYS A 18 -38.54 -26.61 -8.17
N LEU A 19 -39.53 -26.88 -9.05
CA LEU A 19 -39.29 -26.98 -10.50
C LEU A 19 -38.96 -25.60 -11.13
N LEU A 20 -39.55 -24.52 -10.63
CA LEU A 20 -39.20 -23.15 -11.03
C LEU A 20 -37.81 -22.75 -10.54
N PHE A 21 -37.40 -23.14 -9.35
CA PHE A 21 -36.00 -22.91 -8.88
C PHE A 21 -34.97 -23.77 -9.62
N LEU A 22 -35.33 -25.00 -10.04
CA LEU A 22 -34.44 -25.84 -10.85
C LEU A 22 -34.32 -25.34 -12.31
N SER A 23 -35.30 -24.62 -12.84
CA SER A 23 -35.25 -24.04 -14.19
C SER A 23 -34.45 -22.71 -14.25
N LEU A 24 -34.08 -22.12 -13.10
CA LEU A 24 -33.26 -20.90 -13.02
C LEU A 24 -31.78 -21.18 -12.83
N ILE A 25 -31.36 -22.44 -12.72
CA ILE A 25 -29.95 -22.81 -12.79
C ILE A 25 -29.58 -22.81 -14.27
N THR A 26 -29.19 -21.64 -14.78
CA THR A 26 -28.46 -21.55 -16.05
C THR A 26 -27.22 -22.41 -15.93
N MET A 27 -27.17 -23.52 -16.61
CA MET A 27 -25.96 -24.34 -16.72
C MET A 27 -24.90 -23.53 -17.48
N SER A 28 -24.02 -22.89 -16.74
CA SER A 28 -22.77 -22.39 -17.33
C SER A 28 -21.89 -23.60 -17.60
N SER A 29 -21.56 -23.86 -18.86
CA SER A 29 -20.59 -24.90 -19.22
C SER A 29 -19.19 -24.36 -18.92
N THR A 30 -18.48 -24.95 -17.97
CA THR A 30 -17.08 -24.64 -17.67
C THR A 30 -16.17 -25.57 -18.44
N LEU A 31 -15.12 -25.00 -19.02
CA LEU A 31 -14.08 -25.72 -19.74
C LEU A 31 -12.78 -25.69 -18.93
N ASP A 32 -12.01 -26.76 -19.00
CA ASP A 32 -10.68 -26.81 -18.39
C ASP A 32 -9.61 -26.27 -19.34
N MET A 33 -9.87 -26.32 -20.64
CA MET A 33 -8.91 -25.97 -21.70
C MET A 33 -9.62 -25.49 -22.96
N VAL A 34 -9.08 -24.48 -23.61
CA VAL A 34 -9.53 -24.03 -24.95
C VAL A 34 -8.64 -24.63 -26.01
N THR A 35 -9.25 -25.29 -26.99
CA THR A 35 -8.58 -25.87 -28.15
C THR A 35 -9.28 -25.43 -29.43
N THR A 36 -8.80 -25.87 -30.59
CA THR A 36 -9.49 -25.68 -31.88
C THR A 36 -10.86 -26.35 -31.90
N ILE A 37 -11.02 -27.43 -31.14
CA ILE A 37 -12.25 -28.25 -31.09
C ILE A 37 -13.21 -27.73 -30.03
N GLN A 38 -12.71 -27.08 -28.98
CA GLN A 38 -13.48 -26.53 -27.86
C GLN A 38 -13.23 -25.03 -27.71
N PRO A 39 -13.82 -24.20 -28.58
CA PRO A 39 -13.74 -22.74 -28.45
C PRO A 39 -14.65 -22.26 -27.32
N ILE A 40 -14.41 -21.04 -26.79
CA ILE A 40 -15.35 -20.33 -25.92
C ILE A 40 -16.23 -19.43 -26.78
N ARG A 41 -17.54 -19.58 -26.67
CA ARG A 41 -18.53 -18.79 -27.41
C ARG A 41 -19.24 -17.79 -26.51
N ASP A 42 -19.48 -16.61 -27.03
CA ASP A 42 -20.30 -15.59 -26.39
C ASP A 42 -21.79 -15.88 -26.68
N GLY A 43 -22.46 -16.60 -25.80
CA GLY A 43 -23.89 -16.92 -25.91
C GLY A 43 -24.78 -15.90 -25.21
N LYS A 44 -25.99 -15.66 -25.75
CA LYS A 44 -27.00 -14.82 -25.08
C LYS A 44 -27.56 -15.49 -23.81
N ASN A 45 -27.64 -16.79 -23.78
CA ASN A 45 -28.31 -17.56 -22.70
C ASN A 45 -27.36 -18.53 -21.98
N GLU A 46 -26.25 -18.87 -22.56
CA GLU A 46 -25.24 -19.80 -22.03
C GLU A 46 -23.84 -19.22 -22.33
N ASN A 47 -23.17 -18.70 -21.33
CA ASN A 47 -21.78 -18.28 -21.47
C ASN A 47 -20.89 -19.49 -21.21
N GLU A 48 -20.15 -19.90 -22.23
CA GLU A 48 -19.04 -20.83 -22.05
C GLU A 48 -17.90 -20.08 -21.39
N THR A 49 -17.28 -20.67 -20.38
CA THR A 49 -16.16 -20.08 -19.64
C THR A 49 -15.05 -21.08 -19.43
N LEU A 50 -13.82 -20.57 -19.33
CA LEU A 50 -12.64 -21.31 -18.93
C LEU A 50 -12.40 -21.05 -17.44
N VAL A 51 -12.28 -22.09 -16.64
CA VAL A 51 -12.09 -21.99 -15.18
C VAL A 51 -10.73 -22.56 -14.81
N SER A 52 -10.02 -21.88 -13.90
CA SER A 52 -8.77 -22.39 -13.36
C SER A 52 -9.01 -23.65 -12.51
N THR A 53 -8.00 -24.53 -12.38
CA THR A 53 -8.12 -25.89 -11.81
C THR A 53 -8.81 -25.93 -10.44
N ASN A 54 -8.54 -24.98 -9.54
CA ASN A 54 -9.19 -24.89 -8.22
C ASN A 54 -10.36 -23.89 -8.19
N GLY A 55 -10.72 -23.33 -9.33
CA GLY A 55 -11.86 -22.43 -9.44
C GLY A 55 -11.64 -21.02 -8.89
N THR A 56 -10.40 -20.54 -8.79
CA THR A 56 -10.11 -19.18 -8.32
C THR A 56 -10.43 -18.13 -9.37
N PHE A 57 -10.09 -18.41 -10.62
CA PHE A 57 -10.31 -17.51 -11.75
C PHE A 57 -11.18 -18.13 -12.82
N GLU A 58 -11.87 -17.26 -13.52
CA GLU A 58 -12.74 -17.59 -14.64
C GLU A 58 -12.48 -16.62 -15.80
N ALA A 59 -12.47 -17.12 -17.03
CA ALA A 59 -12.30 -16.33 -18.24
C ALA A 59 -13.46 -16.57 -19.20
N GLY A 60 -13.99 -15.51 -19.78
CA GLY A 60 -15.11 -15.56 -20.70
C GLY A 60 -15.51 -14.18 -21.22
N PHE A 61 -16.60 -14.15 -21.97
CA PHE A 61 -17.14 -12.90 -22.47
C PHE A 61 -18.02 -12.21 -21.45
N PHE A 62 -17.89 -10.88 -21.34
CA PHE A 62 -18.65 -10.04 -20.43
C PHE A 62 -18.94 -8.66 -21.02
N SER A 63 -19.97 -7.99 -20.52
CA SER A 63 -20.18 -6.56 -20.67
C SER A 63 -19.92 -5.85 -19.36
N PRO A 64 -19.20 -4.73 -19.35
CA PRO A 64 -19.15 -3.84 -18.21
C PRO A 64 -20.53 -3.26 -17.90
N GLU A 65 -20.74 -2.82 -16.64
CA GLU A 65 -21.99 -2.14 -16.27
C GLU A 65 -22.24 -0.92 -17.16
N ASN A 66 -23.46 -0.79 -17.65
CA ASN A 66 -23.95 0.29 -18.53
C ASN A 66 -23.34 0.33 -19.94
N PHE A 67 -22.75 -0.76 -20.42
CA PHE A 67 -22.21 -0.86 -21.79
C PHE A 67 -22.72 -2.12 -22.48
N ASP A 68 -23.11 -1.97 -23.75
CA ASP A 68 -23.48 -3.12 -24.60
C ASP A 68 -22.26 -3.80 -25.26
N SER A 69 -21.10 -3.15 -25.18
CA SER A 69 -19.85 -3.68 -25.73
C SER A 69 -19.43 -4.97 -25.02
N ARG A 70 -18.96 -5.94 -25.81
CA ARG A 70 -18.56 -7.26 -25.31
C ARG A 70 -17.04 -7.40 -25.33
N TYR A 71 -16.51 -7.89 -24.20
CA TYR A 71 -15.09 -8.09 -23.99
C TYR A 71 -14.83 -9.53 -23.54
N LEU A 72 -13.69 -10.10 -23.92
CA LEU A 72 -13.12 -11.28 -23.28
C LEU A 72 -12.28 -10.83 -22.10
N GLY A 73 -12.56 -11.33 -20.90
CA GLY A 73 -11.84 -10.97 -19.69
C GLY A 73 -11.58 -12.16 -18.77
N ILE A 74 -10.74 -11.89 -17.74
CA ILE A 74 -10.46 -12.80 -16.63
C ILE A 74 -10.93 -12.10 -15.36
N TRP A 75 -11.61 -12.84 -14.46
CA TRP A 75 -12.11 -12.33 -13.17
C TRP A 75 -12.03 -13.40 -12.07
N TYR A 76 -12.20 -12.98 -10.82
CA TYR A 76 -12.34 -13.92 -9.70
C TYR A 76 -13.73 -14.57 -9.71
N THR A 77 -13.79 -15.90 -9.70
CA THR A 77 -15.02 -16.70 -9.91
C THR A 77 -16.13 -16.39 -8.90
N ASN A 78 -15.80 -16.41 -7.60
CA ASN A 78 -16.78 -16.32 -6.52
C ASN A 78 -16.89 -14.93 -5.87
N ILE A 79 -16.51 -13.87 -6.60
CA ILE A 79 -16.57 -12.49 -6.09
C ILE A 79 -17.59 -11.67 -6.86
N PHE A 80 -18.57 -11.13 -6.12
CA PHE A 80 -19.63 -10.27 -6.66
C PHE A 80 -19.61 -8.91 -5.97
N PRO A 81 -19.76 -7.78 -6.74
CA PRO A 81 -19.85 -7.72 -8.20
C PRO A 81 -18.58 -8.25 -8.88
N ARG A 82 -18.69 -8.70 -10.14
CA ARG A 82 -17.59 -9.29 -10.91
C ARG A 82 -16.33 -8.40 -10.87
N THR A 83 -15.23 -8.99 -10.41
CA THR A 83 -13.95 -8.29 -10.31
C THR A 83 -13.03 -8.73 -11.44
N VAL A 84 -13.08 -8.00 -12.55
CA VAL A 84 -12.24 -8.24 -13.73
C VAL A 84 -10.81 -7.81 -13.44
N VAL A 85 -9.83 -8.65 -13.83
CA VAL A 85 -8.39 -8.42 -13.61
C VAL A 85 -7.59 -8.30 -14.91
N TRP A 86 -8.15 -8.77 -16.03
CA TRP A 86 -7.52 -8.67 -17.35
C TRP A 86 -8.57 -8.66 -18.46
N VAL A 87 -8.29 -7.97 -19.57
CA VAL A 87 -9.17 -7.87 -20.75
C VAL A 87 -8.33 -7.96 -22.02
N ALA A 88 -8.71 -8.86 -22.93
CA ALA A 88 -8.01 -9.09 -24.19
C ALA A 88 -8.25 -7.96 -25.21
N ASN A 89 -9.50 -7.81 -25.61
CA ASN A 89 -9.91 -6.93 -26.73
C ASN A 89 -10.33 -5.52 -26.27
N LYS A 90 -9.60 -4.97 -25.27
CA LYS A 90 -9.89 -3.65 -24.67
C LYS A 90 -9.89 -2.49 -25.67
N GLU A 91 -9.14 -2.57 -26.76
CA GLU A 91 -9.05 -1.53 -27.79
C GLU A 91 -10.14 -1.68 -28.87
N LYS A 92 -10.63 -2.92 -29.08
CA LYS A 92 -11.62 -3.24 -30.11
C LYS A 92 -12.68 -4.18 -29.55
N PRO A 93 -13.68 -3.68 -28.80
CA PRO A 93 -14.76 -4.52 -28.29
C PRO A 93 -15.65 -5.07 -29.40
N LEU A 94 -16.28 -6.20 -29.13
CA LEU A 94 -17.38 -6.73 -29.96
C LEU A 94 -18.64 -5.90 -29.72
N LYS A 95 -19.47 -5.81 -30.75
CA LYS A 95 -20.73 -5.05 -30.71
C LYS A 95 -21.95 -5.90 -30.37
N ASP A 96 -21.77 -7.22 -30.37
CA ASP A 96 -22.84 -8.19 -30.15
C ASP A 96 -22.30 -9.47 -29.49
N HIS A 97 -23.17 -10.46 -29.29
CA HIS A 97 -22.87 -11.75 -28.67
C HIS A 97 -22.38 -12.81 -29.70
N SER A 98 -21.69 -12.40 -30.76
CA SER A 98 -21.20 -13.32 -31.78
C SER A 98 -19.75 -13.76 -31.57
N GLY A 99 -19.13 -13.32 -30.47
CA GLY A 99 -17.72 -13.57 -30.18
C GLY A 99 -17.37 -15.04 -30.01
N VAL A 100 -16.24 -15.44 -30.58
CA VAL A 100 -15.69 -16.78 -30.40
C VAL A 100 -14.20 -16.65 -30.10
N LEU A 101 -13.77 -17.17 -28.96
CA LEU A 101 -12.35 -17.36 -28.60
C LEU A 101 -11.93 -18.76 -29.04
N GLU A 102 -10.92 -18.85 -29.89
CA GLU A 102 -10.38 -20.12 -30.38
C GLU A 102 -8.85 -20.10 -30.47
N VAL A 103 -8.27 -21.30 -30.51
CA VAL A 103 -6.85 -21.51 -30.78
C VAL A 103 -6.64 -21.78 -32.26
N ASP A 104 -5.80 -20.99 -32.92
CA ASP A 104 -5.31 -21.25 -34.26
C ASP A 104 -4.01 -22.07 -34.12
N THR A 105 -4.13 -23.39 -34.36
CA THR A 105 -3.03 -24.34 -34.15
C THR A 105 -1.92 -24.18 -35.17
N ASP A 106 -2.25 -23.71 -36.37
CA ASP A 106 -1.28 -23.56 -37.46
C ASP A 106 -0.35 -22.36 -37.20
N GLN A 107 -0.92 -21.31 -36.61
CA GLN A 107 -0.19 -20.10 -36.23
C GLN A 107 0.31 -20.09 -34.79
N GLY A 108 -0.19 -20.99 -33.95
CA GLY A 108 0.12 -20.99 -32.50
C GLY A 108 -0.35 -19.73 -31.78
N ILE A 109 -1.54 -19.24 -32.12
CA ILE A 109 -2.13 -18.04 -31.55
C ILE A 109 -3.52 -18.29 -30.96
N LEU A 110 -3.87 -17.51 -29.97
CA LEU A 110 -5.22 -17.38 -29.46
C LEU A 110 -5.91 -16.21 -30.18
N SER A 111 -7.13 -16.39 -30.68
CA SER A 111 -7.82 -15.33 -31.43
C SER A 111 -9.29 -15.20 -31.04
N ILE A 112 -9.79 -13.96 -31.07
CA ILE A 112 -11.22 -13.65 -30.96
C ILE A 112 -11.73 -13.30 -32.35
N LYS A 113 -12.78 -13.99 -32.79
CA LYS A 113 -13.50 -13.72 -34.04
C LYS A 113 -14.89 -13.18 -33.74
N ASP A 114 -15.41 -12.31 -34.61
CA ASP A 114 -16.81 -11.88 -34.60
C ASP A 114 -17.69 -12.83 -35.42
N GLY A 115 -19.00 -12.56 -35.47
CA GLY A 115 -19.97 -13.35 -36.22
C GLY A 115 -19.75 -13.42 -37.76
N THR A 116 -18.90 -12.55 -38.30
CA THR A 116 -18.49 -12.58 -39.71
C THR A 116 -17.24 -13.44 -39.94
N GLY A 117 -16.60 -13.93 -38.87
CA GLY A 117 -15.32 -14.62 -38.89
C GLY A 117 -14.10 -13.70 -38.93
N ALA A 118 -14.27 -12.37 -38.81
CA ALA A 118 -13.17 -11.45 -38.78
C ALA A 118 -12.44 -11.52 -37.42
N LYS A 119 -11.10 -11.58 -37.47
CA LYS A 119 -10.27 -11.54 -36.25
C LYS A 119 -10.32 -10.12 -35.63
N ILE A 120 -10.90 -10.01 -34.44
CA ILE A 120 -11.04 -8.77 -33.67
C ILE A 120 -9.80 -8.55 -32.80
N TRP A 121 -9.27 -9.63 -32.25
CA TRP A 121 -8.08 -9.65 -31.42
C TRP A 121 -7.33 -10.98 -31.62
N PHE A 122 -6.03 -10.97 -31.42
CA PHE A 122 -5.19 -12.19 -31.43
C PHE A 122 -3.94 -11.99 -30.56
N SER A 123 -3.44 -13.09 -29.98
CA SER A 123 -2.18 -13.12 -29.24
C SER A 123 -0.99 -13.05 -30.23
N SER A 124 0.15 -12.50 -29.76
CA SER A 124 1.38 -12.63 -30.50
C SER A 124 1.88 -14.08 -30.46
N ALA A 125 2.44 -14.58 -31.56
CA ALA A 125 3.14 -15.87 -31.59
C ALA A 125 4.63 -15.65 -31.29
N SER A 126 5.20 -16.44 -30.36
CA SER A 126 6.65 -16.44 -30.13
C SER A 126 7.39 -17.22 -31.22
N HIS A 127 6.79 -18.29 -31.72
CA HIS A 127 7.27 -19.14 -32.85
C HIS A 127 6.12 -20.02 -33.36
N THR A 128 6.28 -20.61 -34.55
CA THR A 128 5.30 -21.55 -35.07
C THR A 128 5.41 -22.89 -34.32
N PRO A 129 4.33 -23.40 -33.74
CA PRO A 129 4.38 -24.64 -33.00
C PRO A 129 4.53 -25.86 -33.89
N ASN A 130 5.30 -26.85 -33.44
CA ASN A 130 5.43 -28.15 -34.09
C ASN A 130 4.49 -29.21 -33.51
N LYS A 131 3.69 -28.87 -32.49
CA LYS A 131 2.81 -29.77 -31.72
C LYS A 131 1.46 -29.12 -31.47
N PRO A 132 0.44 -29.90 -31.12
CA PRO A 132 -0.88 -29.35 -30.73
C PRO A 132 -0.77 -28.28 -29.68
N VAL A 133 -1.58 -27.23 -29.80
CA VAL A 133 -1.59 -26.06 -28.94
C VAL A 133 -2.91 -25.96 -28.20
N ALA A 134 -2.85 -25.59 -26.92
CA ALA A 134 -4.02 -25.36 -26.12
C ALA A 134 -3.86 -24.14 -25.21
N ALA A 135 -4.95 -23.45 -24.93
CA ALA A 135 -4.99 -22.39 -23.93
C ALA A 135 -5.57 -22.90 -22.60
N GLU A 136 -4.96 -22.48 -21.51
CA GLU A 136 -5.31 -22.84 -20.13
C GLU A 136 -5.31 -21.59 -19.25
N LEU A 137 -6.20 -21.54 -18.27
CA LEU A 137 -6.22 -20.52 -17.23
C LEU A 137 -5.61 -21.08 -15.94
N LEU A 138 -4.46 -20.54 -15.57
CA LEU A 138 -3.75 -20.98 -14.37
C LEU A 138 -4.38 -20.38 -13.08
N GLU A 139 -4.10 -21.02 -11.93
CA GLU A 139 -4.52 -20.56 -10.59
C GLU A 139 -3.95 -19.19 -10.18
N SER A 140 -2.95 -18.68 -10.90
CA SER A 140 -2.43 -17.33 -10.75
C SER A 140 -3.28 -16.24 -11.43
N GLY A 141 -4.29 -16.63 -12.24
CA GLY A 141 -5.02 -15.74 -13.13
C GLY A 141 -4.31 -15.49 -14.46
N ASN A 142 -3.21 -16.21 -14.74
CA ASN A 142 -2.48 -16.14 -15.99
C ASN A 142 -3.13 -17.07 -17.03
N MET A 143 -3.66 -16.52 -18.12
CA MET A 143 -4.06 -17.29 -19.29
C MET A 143 -2.82 -17.56 -20.13
N VAL A 144 -2.55 -18.81 -20.39
CA VAL A 144 -1.37 -19.26 -21.14
C VAL A 144 -1.76 -20.03 -22.38
N LEU A 145 -0.96 -19.88 -23.44
CA LEU A 145 -1.01 -20.72 -24.63
C LEU A 145 0.20 -21.61 -24.60
N LYS A 146 0.00 -22.93 -24.58
CA LYS A 146 1.05 -23.94 -24.45
C LYS A 146 1.10 -24.86 -25.68
N ASP A 147 2.29 -25.31 -26.02
CA ASP A 147 2.48 -26.44 -26.95
C ASP A 147 2.37 -27.79 -26.22
N GLY A 148 2.42 -28.88 -26.97
CA GLY A 148 2.36 -30.25 -26.43
C GLY A 148 3.54 -30.63 -25.53
N ASP A 149 4.60 -29.83 -25.43
CA ASP A 149 5.72 -29.97 -24.51
C ASP A 149 5.59 -29.10 -23.26
N ASN A 150 4.44 -28.42 -23.07
CA ASN A 150 4.18 -27.43 -22.02
C ASN A 150 5.04 -26.16 -22.09
N ASN A 151 5.65 -25.83 -23.25
CA ASN A 151 6.31 -24.54 -23.41
C ASN A 151 5.26 -23.45 -23.61
N PHE A 152 5.45 -22.30 -22.97
CA PHE A 152 4.57 -21.14 -23.14
C PHE A 152 4.88 -20.45 -24.47
N LEU A 153 3.93 -20.45 -25.36
CA LEU A 153 3.96 -19.69 -26.62
C LEU A 153 3.52 -18.25 -26.40
N TRP A 154 2.60 -18.05 -25.47
CA TRP A 154 2.06 -16.76 -25.07
C TRP A 154 1.49 -16.84 -23.66
N GLN A 155 1.43 -15.70 -22.97
CA GLN A 155 0.78 -15.58 -21.66
C GLN A 155 0.20 -14.18 -21.45
N SER A 156 -0.97 -14.09 -20.79
CA SER A 156 -1.65 -12.83 -20.50
C SER A 156 -0.85 -11.92 -19.56
N PHE A 157 0.01 -12.48 -18.69
CA PHE A 157 0.88 -11.74 -17.78
C PHE A 157 1.95 -10.90 -18.49
N ASP A 158 2.26 -11.21 -19.75
CA ASP A 158 3.15 -10.40 -20.57
C ASP A 158 2.46 -9.17 -21.20
N TYR A 159 1.11 -9.11 -21.13
CA TYR A 159 0.27 -8.03 -21.67
C TYR A 159 -0.71 -7.51 -20.61
N PRO A 160 -0.21 -6.87 -19.54
CA PRO A 160 -1.03 -6.46 -18.42
C PRO A 160 -2.19 -5.54 -18.80
N GLY A 161 -3.28 -5.62 -18.02
CA GLY A 161 -4.36 -4.65 -18.00
C GLY A 161 -4.06 -3.50 -17.03
N ASP A 162 -5.07 -3.15 -16.23
CA ASP A 162 -4.93 -2.18 -15.14
C ASP A 162 -4.54 -2.83 -13.81
N THR A 163 -4.52 -4.14 -13.75
CA THR A 163 -4.38 -4.93 -12.52
C THR A 163 -3.09 -5.75 -12.52
N LEU A 164 -2.34 -5.66 -11.44
CA LEU A 164 -1.17 -6.47 -11.12
C LEU A 164 -1.60 -7.58 -10.16
N LEU A 165 -1.46 -8.82 -10.58
CA LEU A 165 -1.64 -10.02 -9.76
C LEU A 165 -0.30 -10.52 -9.20
N PRO A 166 -0.29 -11.29 -8.10
CA PRO A 166 0.92 -11.96 -7.62
C PRO A 166 1.56 -12.83 -8.71
N GLY A 167 2.89 -12.75 -8.82
CA GLY A 167 3.66 -13.45 -9.86
C GLY A 167 3.73 -12.75 -11.22
N MET A 168 2.99 -11.64 -11.39
CA MET A 168 3.06 -10.83 -12.61
C MET A 168 4.25 -9.87 -12.57
N LYS A 169 5.02 -9.80 -13.65
CA LYS A 169 6.18 -8.92 -13.76
C LYS A 169 5.82 -7.59 -14.45
N ILE A 170 6.20 -6.47 -13.85
CA ILE A 170 6.18 -5.15 -14.48
C ILE A 170 7.62 -4.73 -14.74
N GLY A 171 7.99 -4.45 -15.99
CA GLY A 171 9.37 -4.12 -16.35
C GLY A 171 9.71 -4.36 -17.81
N VAL A 172 10.99 -4.50 -18.08
CA VAL A 172 11.54 -4.63 -19.42
C VAL A 172 12.40 -5.88 -19.52
N ASN A 173 12.16 -6.68 -20.55
CA ASN A 173 13.05 -7.76 -20.95
C ASN A 173 13.96 -7.24 -22.09
N PHE A 174 15.25 -7.08 -21.82
CA PHE A 174 16.20 -6.51 -22.79
C PHE A 174 16.54 -7.46 -23.93
N LYS A 175 16.37 -8.80 -23.74
CA LYS A 175 16.62 -9.79 -24.80
C LYS A 175 15.53 -9.78 -25.86
N THR A 176 14.27 -9.66 -25.42
CA THR A 176 13.11 -9.70 -26.31
C THR A 176 12.61 -8.32 -26.69
N GLY A 177 13.04 -7.26 -25.99
CA GLY A 177 12.52 -5.91 -26.14
C GLY A 177 11.11 -5.73 -25.57
N GLN A 178 10.60 -6.71 -24.82
CA GLN A 178 9.25 -6.65 -24.28
C GLN A 178 9.14 -5.72 -23.09
N HIS A 179 8.20 -4.78 -23.17
CA HIS A 179 7.81 -3.89 -22.07
C HIS A 179 6.49 -4.37 -21.46
N ARG A 180 6.51 -4.65 -20.14
CA ARG A 180 5.33 -5.01 -19.35
C ARG A 180 4.98 -3.83 -18.46
N ALA A 181 3.88 -3.16 -18.75
CA ALA A 181 3.37 -2.03 -17.98
C ALA A 181 1.87 -2.16 -17.77
N LEU A 182 1.38 -1.75 -16.60
CA LEU A 182 -0.06 -1.61 -16.41
C LEU A 182 -0.56 -0.41 -17.21
N ARG A 183 -1.79 -0.52 -17.71
CA ARG A 183 -2.52 0.60 -18.32
C ARG A 183 -3.83 0.79 -17.61
N SER A 184 -4.09 1.98 -17.07
CA SER A 184 -5.37 2.26 -16.43
C SER A 184 -6.54 2.08 -17.38
N TRP A 185 -7.69 1.72 -16.85
CA TRP A 185 -8.93 1.83 -17.58
C TRP A 185 -9.30 3.30 -17.79
N ARG A 186 -10.15 3.61 -18.77
CA ARG A 186 -10.65 4.95 -19.02
C ARG A 186 -11.54 5.46 -17.88
N SER A 187 -12.34 4.57 -17.31
CA SER A 187 -13.12 4.81 -16.10
C SER A 187 -13.20 3.52 -15.26
N PHE A 188 -13.86 3.55 -14.12
CA PHE A 188 -14.04 2.35 -13.28
C PHE A 188 -14.79 1.22 -13.96
N THR A 189 -15.63 1.54 -14.96
CA THR A 189 -16.49 0.59 -15.70
C THR A 189 -16.13 0.48 -17.17
N ASP A 190 -15.25 1.33 -17.74
CA ASP A 190 -14.82 1.29 -19.13
C ASP A 190 -13.40 0.70 -19.26
N PRO A 191 -13.25 -0.56 -19.71
CA PRO A 191 -11.94 -1.23 -19.82
C PRO A 191 -11.06 -0.73 -20.95
N THR A 192 -11.55 0.19 -21.79
CA THR A 192 -10.69 0.80 -22.83
C THR A 192 -9.52 1.53 -22.20
N PRO A 193 -8.35 1.60 -22.89
CA PRO A 193 -7.15 2.22 -22.31
C PRO A 193 -7.38 3.65 -21.84
N GLY A 194 -7.04 3.91 -20.58
CA GLY A 194 -7.07 5.23 -19.94
C GLY A 194 -5.77 5.99 -20.14
N ASN A 195 -5.55 7.02 -19.32
CA ASN A 195 -4.48 7.98 -19.51
C ASN A 195 -3.18 7.64 -18.81
N PHE A 196 -3.19 6.69 -17.87
CA PHE A 196 -2.05 6.42 -17.02
C PHE A 196 -1.44 5.04 -17.29
N SER A 197 -0.10 4.97 -17.22
CA SER A 197 0.67 3.76 -17.36
C SER A 197 1.63 3.61 -16.17
N LEU A 198 1.70 2.42 -15.54
CA LEU A 198 2.69 2.09 -14.51
C LEU A 198 3.72 1.14 -15.10
N GLY A 199 4.96 1.58 -15.15
CA GLY A 199 6.08 0.80 -15.70
C GLY A 199 7.39 1.07 -14.97
N VAL A 200 8.48 0.50 -15.49
CA VAL A 200 9.84 0.75 -15.00
C VAL A 200 10.54 1.72 -15.95
N ASP A 201 10.98 2.87 -15.41
CA ASP A 201 11.93 3.74 -16.08
C ASP A 201 13.34 3.14 -15.90
N THR A 202 13.99 2.83 -17.02
CA THR A 202 15.30 2.17 -17.04
C THR A 202 16.47 3.15 -17.13
N ARG A 203 16.21 4.45 -17.19
CA ARG A 203 17.25 5.48 -17.19
C ARG A 203 17.90 5.58 -15.80
N GLY A 204 19.22 5.68 -15.74
CA GLY A 204 19.97 5.70 -14.49
C GLY A 204 19.70 4.44 -13.63
N LEU A 205 19.46 4.59 -12.34
CA LEU A 205 18.98 3.48 -11.51
C LEU A 205 17.50 3.22 -11.81
N PRO A 206 17.14 2.01 -12.28
CA PRO A 206 15.75 1.68 -12.60
C PRO A 206 14.79 1.91 -11.44
N GLN A 207 13.63 2.48 -11.76
CA GLN A 207 12.59 2.87 -10.78
C GLN A 207 11.19 2.69 -11.34
N LEU A 208 10.21 2.46 -10.48
CA LEU A 208 8.79 2.46 -10.88
C LEU A 208 8.31 3.90 -11.09
N VAL A 209 7.54 4.10 -12.15
CA VAL A 209 6.90 5.39 -12.46
C VAL A 209 5.47 5.18 -12.97
N ILE A 210 4.59 6.10 -12.62
CA ILE A 210 3.30 6.27 -13.29
C ILE A 210 3.41 7.48 -14.21
N THR A 211 3.22 7.25 -15.51
CA THR A 211 3.25 8.29 -16.55
C THR A 211 1.84 8.66 -16.98
N ASN A 212 1.65 9.93 -17.39
CA ASN A 212 0.44 10.40 -18.04
C ASN A 212 0.67 10.43 -19.56
N GLU A 213 0.00 9.54 -20.26
CA GLU A 213 0.15 9.35 -21.72
C GLU A 213 -0.59 10.41 -22.56
N ASN A 214 -1.41 11.26 -21.94
CA ASN A 214 -2.08 12.36 -22.64
C ASN A 214 -1.16 13.55 -22.89
N THR A 215 0.02 13.57 -22.30
CA THR A 215 0.99 14.63 -22.50
C THR A 215 1.98 14.21 -23.59
N ASN A 216 2.38 15.14 -24.46
CA ASN A 216 3.33 14.87 -25.56
C ASN A 216 4.73 14.42 -25.06
N SER A 217 4.97 14.49 -23.76
CA SER A 217 6.26 14.23 -23.11
C SER A 217 6.26 12.98 -22.20
N ASN A 218 5.17 12.19 -22.15
CA ASN A 218 5.02 11.09 -21.20
C ASN A 218 5.45 11.51 -19.78
N ASP A 219 4.83 12.59 -19.28
CA ASP A 219 5.21 13.20 -18.02
C ASP A 219 4.96 12.23 -16.86
N ILE A 220 5.94 12.13 -15.97
CA ILE A 220 5.79 11.35 -14.75
C ILE A 220 4.73 12.04 -13.87
N ALA A 221 3.63 11.34 -13.60
CA ALA A 221 2.59 11.81 -12.68
C ALA A 221 2.92 11.46 -11.23
N TYR A 222 3.47 10.28 -11.01
CA TYR A 222 3.82 9.76 -9.70
C TYR A 222 5.05 8.84 -9.76
N ARG A 223 5.88 8.91 -8.74
CA ARG A 223 7.03 8.05 -8.55
C ARG A 223 7.11 7.60 -7.09
N PRO A 224 6.93 6.31 -6.79
CA PRO A 224 7.01 5.82 -5.41
C PRO A 224 8.41 5.91 -4.81
N GLY A 225 9.45 5.95 -5.62
CA GLY A 225 10.85 5.95 -5.21
C GLY A 225 11.63 4.82 -5.82
N SER A 226 12.91 4.72 -5.49
CA SER A 226 13.80 3.64 -5.93
C SER A 226 13.71 2.45 -4.97
N TRP A 227 14.10 1.29 -5.48
CA TRP A 227 14.32 0.10 -4.66
C TRP A 227 15.58 0.27 -3.81
N ASN A 228 15.50 -0.02 -2.51
CA ASN A 228 16.58 0.16 -1.54
C ASN A 228 17.18 -1.15 -1.00
N GLY A 229 16.85 -2.27 -1.62
CA GLY A 229 17.27 -3.62 -1.19
C GLY A 229 16.22 -4.33 -0.32
N LEU A 230 15.26 -3.61 0.25
CA LEU A 230 14.19 -4.13 1.10
C LEU A 230 12.80 -3.87 0.52
N SER A 231 12.57 -2.67 0.00
CA SER A 231 11.29 -2.20 -0.51
C SER A 231 11.45 -1.04 -1.49
N ILE A 232 10.38 -0.65 -2.14
CA ILE A 232 10.26 0.66 -2.80
C ILE A 232 10.01 1.71 -1.71
N THR A 233 10.91 2.68 -1.58
CA THR A 233 10.98 3.59 -0.42
C THR A 233 9.71 4.38 -0.12
N GLY A 234 8.91 4.70 -1.12
CA GLY A 234 7.67 5.48 -0.97
C GLY A 234 6.38 4.66 -1.01
N LEU A 235 6.46 3.34 -0.97
CA LEU A 235 5.30 2.46 -0.80
C LEU A 235 5.19 2.07 0.68
N PRO A 236 4.27 2.69 1.43
CA PRO A 236 4.10 2.38 2.85
C PRO A 236 3.61 0.94 3.03
N GLY A 237 4.08 0.28 4.09
CA GLY A 237 3.62 -1.06 4.48
C GLY A 237 4.30 -2.23 3.77
N GLU A 238 5.12 -2.04 2.73
CA GLU A 238 5.82 -3.17 2.08
C GLU A 238 6.76 -3.93 3.03
N ILE A 239 7.41 -3.24 3.96
CA ILE A 239 8.37 -3.84 4.90
C ILE A 239 7.66 -4.67 5.99
N THR A 240 6.45 -4.26 6.37
CA THR A 240 5.66 -4.88 7.45
C THR A 240 4.60 -5.85 6.95
N ASP A 241 4.46 -6.02 5.64
CA ASP A 241 3.49 -6.91 5.03
C ASP A 241 3.87 -8.38 5.28
N GLN A 242 3.03 -9.09 6.03
CA GLN A 242 3.20 -10.52 6.30
C GLN A 242 2.60 -11.42 5.21
N LEU A 243 1.88 -10.86 4.25
CA LEU A 243 1.18 -11.60 3.20
C LEU A 243 1.98 -11.66 1.92
N THR A 244 2.78 -10.64 1.65
CA THR A 244 3.49 -10.50 0.37
C THR A 244 4.95 -10.12 0.55
N LYS A 245 5.75 -10.47 -0.45
CA LYS A 245 7.12 -10.02 -0.63
C LYS A 245 7.23 -9.33 -1.98
N SER A 246 7.73 -8.10 -1.98
CA SER A 246 8.11 -7.40 -3.21
C SER A 246 9.51 -7.82 -3.65
N LEU A 247 9.67 -8.00 -4.95
CA LEU A 247 10.95 -8.25 -5.59
C LEU A 247 11.21 -7.18 -6.64
N PHE A 248 12.43 -6.68 -6.66
CA PHE A 248 12.92 -5.82 -7.73
C PHE A 248 14.21 -6.43 -8.28
N VAL A 249 14.10 -7.05 -9.45
CA VAL A 249 15.22 -7.73 -10.09
C VAL A 249 15.83 -6.81 -11.14
N MET A 250 17.15 -6.70 -11.12
CA MET A 250 17.93 -5.98 -12.14
C MET A 250 19.12 -6.82 -12.52
N ASN A 251 19.18 -7.27 -13.76
CA ASN A 251 20.31 -8.00 -14.32
C ASN A 251 20.54 -7.56 -15.78
N GLN A 252 21.41 -8.24 -16.53
CA GLN A 252 21.70 -7.92 -17.94
C GLN A 252 20.57 -8.27 -18.89
N ASP A 253 19.68 -9.18 -18.51
CA ASP A 253 18.62 -9.72 -19.34
C ASP A 253 17.30 -9.00 -19.15
N GLU A 254 16.99 -8.61 -17.89
CA GLU A 254 15.72 -7.98 -17.56
C GLU A 254 15.81 -7.10 -16.29
N VAL A 255 14.91 -6.15 -16.22
CA VAL A 255 14.57 -5.42 -15.02
C VAL A 255 13.07 -5.51 -14.79
N PHE A 256 12.66 -5.93 -13.58
CA PHE A 256 11.24 -6.01 -13.25
C PHE A 256 10.95 -5.88 -11.76
N TYR A 257 9.74 -5.43 -11.48
CA TYR A 257 9.07 -5.48 -10.18
C TYR A 257 8.02 -6.58 -10.19
N GLU A 258 7.93 -7.34 -9.10
CA GLU A 258 6.99 -8.43 -8.91
C GLU A 258 6.54 -8.47 -7.45
N ILE A 259 5.27 -8.85 -7.21
CA ILE A 259 4.74 -9.12 -5.88
C ILE A 259 4.50 -10.64 -5.79
N GLN A 260 5.07 -11.27 -4.77
CA GLN A 260 4.88 -12.69 -4.48
C GLN A 260 4.09 -12.87 -3.18
N LEU A 261 3.18 -13.85 -3.16
CA LEU A 261 2.50 -14.26 -1.92
C LEU A 261 3.46 -15.06 -1.05
N LEU A 262 3.47 -14.76 0.25
CA LEU A 262 4.22 -15.53 1.24
C LEU A 262 3.35 -16.69 1.74
N ASN A 263 3.97 -17.88 1.87
CA ASN A 263 3.43 -19.06 2.56
C ASN A 263 2.00 -19.43 2.15
N SER A 264 1.79 -19.94 0.93
CA SER A 264 0.49 -20.51 0.50
C SER A 264 -0.74 -19.78 1.08
N SER A 265 -0.65 -18.46 1.22
CA SER A 265 -1.76 -17.62 1.66
C SER A 265 -2.93 -17.84 0.71
N THR A 266 -4.05 -18.31 1.22
CA THR A 266 -5.30 -18.46 0.47
C THR A 266 -5.99 -17.12 0.23
N LYS A 267 -5.42 -16.01 0.71
CA LYS A 267 -6.00 -14.68 0.56
C LYS A 267 -5.84 -14.16 -0.86
N LEU A 268 -6.96 -13.77 -1.46
CA LEU A 268 -6.97 -13.14 -2.77
C LEU A 268 -6.49 -11.70 -2.64
N MET A 269 -5.60 -11.31 -3.55
CA MET A 269 -4.99 -9.99 -3.57
C MET A 269 -4.82 -9.49 -5.00
N ARG A 270 -4.99 -8.20 -5.19
CA ARG A 270 -4.68 -7.51 -6.45
C ARG A 270 -4.19 -6.09 -6.18
N SER A 271 -3.41 -5.54 -7.10
CA SER A 271 -3.03 -4.13 -7.09
C SER A 271 -3.51 -3.49 -8.39
N ARG A 272 -4.31 -2.42 -8.33
CA ARG A 272 -4.96 -1.81 -9.50
C ARG A 272 -4.45 -0.39 -9.74
N LEU A 273 -4.10 -0.10 -10.98
CA LEU A 273 -3.86 1.26 -11.46
C LEU A 273 -5.21 1.91 -11.80
N LEU A 274 -5.65 2.84 -10.97
CA LEU A 274 -6.95 3.49 -11.10
C LEU A 274 -6.96 4.51 -12.26
N PRO A 275 -8.16 4.86 -12.78
CA PRO A 275 -8.32 5.86 -13.83
C PRO A 275 -7.75 7.24 -13.50
N GLU A 276 -7.63 7.56 -12.22
CA GLU A 276 -7.06 8.81 -11.70
C GLU A 276 -5.51 8.80 -11.61
N GLY A 277 -4.85 7.71 -12.01
CA GLY A 277 -3.39 7.59 -11.99
C GLY A 277 -2.80 7.19 -10.63
N TYR A 278 -3.56 6.51 -9.79
CA TYR A 278 -3.09 5.98 -8.50
C TYR A 278 -3.10 4.46 -8.51
N GLN A 279 -2.06 3.86 -7.93
CA GLN A 279 -2.03 2.42 -7.69
C GLN A 279 -2.57 2.12 -6.29
N VAL A 280 -3.54 1.22 -6.20
CA VAL A 280 -4.15 0.79 -4.92
C VAL A 280 -4.09 -0.72 -4.81
N ARG A 281 -3.59 -1.21 -3.68
CA ARG A 281 -3.59 -2.63 -3.32
C ARG A 281 -4.90 -2.97 -2.62
N PHE A 282 -5.48 -4.11 -2.98
CA PHE A 282 -6.71 -4.66 -2.40
C PHE A 282 -6.48 -6.08 -1.92
N ILE A 283 -7.00 -6.39 -0.74
CA ILE A 283 -7.03 -7.74 -0.19
C ILE A 283 -8.50 -8.12 0.02
N TRP A 284 -8.88 -9.31 -0.41
CA TRP A 284 -10.24 -9.79 -0.23
C TRP A 284 -10.50 -10.18 1.24
N SER A 285 -11.57 -9.69 1.80
CA SER A 285 -12.07 -10.08 3.12
C SER A 285 -13.22 -11.07 2.96
N ASP A 286 -12.97 -12.33 3.29
CA ASP A 286 -14.01 -13.37 3.25
C ASP A 286 -15.13 -13.13 4.26
N GLU A 287 -14.81 -12.51 5.38
CA GLU A 287 -15.76 -12.16 6.42
C GLU A 287 -16.73 -11.05 5.97
N LYS A 288 -16.18 -9.96 5.42
CA LYS A 288 -16.95 -8.79 4.99
C LYS A 288 -17.50 -8.90 3.57
N LYS A 289 -17.00 -9.84 2.76
CA LYS A 289 -17.28 -9.98 1.32
C LYS A 289 -17.03 -8.70 0.53
N ILE A 290 -15.92 -8.01 0.86
CA ILE A 290 -15.46 -6.79 0.18
C ILE A 290 -13.96 -6.82 -0.08
N TRP A 291 -13.51 -5.99 -1.01
CA TRP A 291 -12.11 -5.68 -1.22
C TRP A 291 -11.67 -4.58 -0.24
N ASP A 292 -10.89 -4.93 0.78
CA ASP A 292 -10.28 -3.95 1.70
C ASP A 292 -9.07 -3.30 1.03
N SER A 293 -9.10 -1.97 0.88
CA SER A 293 -7.97 -1.21 0.35
C SER A 293 -6.89 -1.03 1.42
N GLN A 294 -5.64 -1.32 1.06
CA GLN A 294 -4.50 -1.28 1.98
C GLN A 294 -3.86 0.10 2.15
N PHE A 295 -4.28 1.07 1.35
CA PHE A 295 -3.74 2.42 1.42
C PHE A 295 -4.80 3.41 1.89
N PRO A 296 -4.51 4.16 2.99
CA PRO A 296 -5.42 5.18 3.47
C PRO A 296 -5.56 6.32 2.45
N LYS A 297 -6.78 6.74 2.21
CA LYS A 297 -7.08 8.05 1.60
C LYS A 297 -7.17 9.09 2.70
N PRO A 298 -6.81 10.36 2.46
CA PRO A 298 -6.45 10.97 1.19
C PRO A 298 -4.98 10.79 0.84
N PHE A 299 -4.67 10.78 -0.45
CA PHE A 299 -3.31 10.86 -0.95
C PHE A 299 -2.65 12.15 -0.46
N ASP A 300 -1.44 12.01 0.05
CA ASP A 300 -0.57 13.12 0.37
C ASP A 300 -0.16 13.84 -0.92
N VAL A 301 -0.40 15.12 -1.00
CA VAL A 301 -0.10 15.93 -2.19
C VAL A 301 1.37 15.89 -2.61
N CYS A 302 2.31 15.61 -1.67
CA CYS A 302 3.73 15.41 -1.96
C CYS A 302 4.01 14.10 -2.73
N GLN A 303 3.00 13.30 -3.04
CA GLN A 303 3.13 12.17 -3.96
C GLN A 303 3.15 12.61 -5.43
N THR A 304 2.59 13.78 -5.76
CA THR A 304 2.70 14.35 -7.10
C THR A 304 4.17 14.56 -7.44
N TYR A 305 4.60 14.01 -8.59
CA TYR A 305 5.99 14.09 -9.03
C TYR A 305 6.46 15.55 -9.15
N ALA A 306 7.66 15.81 -8.64
CA ALA A 306 8.36 17.10 -8.72
C ALA A 306 7.53 18.32 -8.26
N LEU A 307 6.53 18.14 -7.40
CA LEU A 307 5.58 19.17 -6.98
C LEU A 307 6.25 20.46 -6.46
N CYS A 308 7.39 20.33 -5.79
CA CYS A 308 8.15 21.46 -5.25
C CYS A 308 9.28 21.94 -6.18
N GLY A 309 9.44 21.31 -7.34
CA GLY A 309 10.51 21.65 -8.29
C GLY A 309 11.89 21.17 -7.89
N ALA A 310 12.91 21.68 -8.59
CA ALA A 310 14.29 21.29 -8.41
C ALA A 310 14.88 21.82 -7.09
N ASN A 311 15.70 20.99 -6.43
CA ASN A 311 16.44 21.31 -5.19
C ASN A 311 15.55 21.72 -4.02
N ALA A 312 14.27 21.32 -4.07
CA ALA A 312 13.27 21.55 -3.04
C ALA A 312 12.77 20.24 -2.46
N ILE A 313 12.52 20.27 -1.16
CA ILE A 313 11.93 19.15 -0.42
C ILE A 313 10.43 19.41 -0.23
N CYS A 314 9.62 18.38 -0.46
CA CYS A 314 8.21 18.39 -0.10
C CYS A 314 7.99 17.74 1.26
N ASP A 315 7.35 18.45 2.17
CA ASP A 315 6.92 17.95 3.47
C ASP A 315 5.41 18.13 3.64
N PHE A 316 4.76 17.14 4.21
CA PHE A 316 3.31 17.13 4.42
C PHE A 316 2.99 16.74 5.87
N ASN A 317 2.40 17.67 6.61
CA ASN A 317 2.07 17.49 8.02
C ASN A 317 0.61 17.03 8.27
N GLY A 318 -0.04 16.46 7.27
CA GLY A 318 -1.44 16.02 7.32
C GLY A 318 -2.49 17.11 7.07
N LYS A 319 -2.09 18.39 7.00
CA LYS A 319 -3.01 19.53 6.77
C LYS A 319 -2.61 20.36 5.55
N ALA A 320 -1.33 20.63 5.38
CA ALA A 320 -0.83 21.46 4.30
C ALA A 320 0.50 20.93 3.78
N LYS A 321 0.74 21.10 2.46
CA LYS A 321 2.05 20.88 1.86
C LYS A 321 2.97 22.02 2.26
N HIS A 322 4.23 21.70 2.48
CA HIS A 322 5.28 22.67 2.67
C HIS A 322 6.43 22.37 1.71
N CYS A 323 6.71 23.31 0.79
CA CYS A 323 7.88 23.26 -0.07
C CYS A 323 8.99 24.11 0.53
N GLY A 324 10.14 23.53 0.78
CA GLY A 324 11.32 24.21 1.28
C GLY A 324 12.54 23.93 0.42
N CYS A 325 13.43 24.91 0.24
CA CYS A 325 14.70 24.63 -0.42
C CYS A 325 15.59 23.75 0.46
N LEU A 326 16.33 22.84 -0.18
CA LEU A 326 17.38 22.07 0.48
C LEU A 326 18.45 23.01 1.08
N SER A 327 19.17 22.55 2.10
CA SER A 327 20.27 23.32 2.71
C SER A 327 21.26 23.77 1.64
N GLY A 328 21.74 25.02 1.71
CA GLY A 328 22.63 25.61 0.71
C GLY A 328 21.95 26.08 -0.58
N PHE A 329 20.62 26.04 -0.63
CA PHE A 329 19.81 26.58 -1.72
C PHE A 329 18.85 27.64 -1.20
N LYS A 330 18.53 28.62 -2.05
CA LYS A 330 17.55 29.67 -1.75
C LYS A 330 16.56 29.80 -2.91
N ALA A 331 15.30 30.08 -2.56
CA ALA A 331 14.27 30.36 -3.55
C ALA A 331 14.64 31.66 -4.31
N ASN A 332 14.39 31.64 -5.63
CA ASN A 332 14.49 32.86 -6.43
C ASN A 332 13.37 33.85 -6.04
N SER A 333 13.43 35.09 -6.57
CA SER A 333 12.47 36.14 -6.29
C SER A 333 11.01 35.76 -6.65
N ALA A 334 10.81 34.81 -7.56
CA ALA A 334 9.50 34.27 -7.92
C ALA A 334 9.04 33.11 -7.00
N GLY A 335 9.91 32.65 -6.07
CA GLY A 335 9.59 31.58 -5.11
C GLY A 335 9.47 30.16 -5.71
N SER A 336 9.78 29.99 -6.99
CA SER A 336 9.47 28.76 -7.73
C SER A 336 10.67 27.85 -7.97
N ILE A 337 11.91 28.35 -7.82
CA ILE A 337 13.15 27.59 -8.09
C ILE A 337 14.13 27.77 -6.95
N CYS A 338 14.64 26.66 -6.40
CA CYS A 338 15.69 26.66 -5.42
C CYS A 338 17.06 26.62 -6.11
N ALA A 339 17.77 27.75 -6.10
CA ALA A 339 19.10 27.86 -6.67
C ALA A 339 20.18 27.72 -5.59
N ARG A 340 21.32 27.09 -5.91
CA ARG A 340 22.44 26.93 -5.01
C ARG A 340 23.04 28.31 -4.66
N THR A 341 23.22 28.60 -3.38
CA THR A 341 23.72 29.91 -2.90
C THR A 341 25.22 30.09 -3.10
N THR A 342 25.98 28.99 -3.00
CA THR A 342 27.45 29.00 -3.15
C THR A 342 27.84 27.89 -4.13
N ARG A 343 28.63 28.19 -5.14
CA ARG A 343 29.14 27.18 -6.08
C ARG A 343 30.03 26.18 -5.35
N LEU A 344 29.94 24.91 -5.76
CA LEU A 344 30.91 23.88 -5.34
C LEU A 344 32.26 24.26 -5.94
N ASP A 345 33.30 24.32 -5.12
CA ASP A 345 34.64 24.67 -5.54
C ASP A 345 35.61 23.52 -5.28
N CYS A 346 35.84 22.72 -6.30
CA CYS A 346 36.73 21.55 -6.23
C CYS A 346 38.20 21.87 -6.35
N ASN A 347 38.58 23.13 -6.68
CA ASN A 347 39.97 23.50 -7.03
C ASN A 347 40.72 24.15 -5.88
N LYS A 348 40.09 24.55 -4.80
CA LYS A 348 40.70 25.36 -3.73
C LYS A 348 41.07 24.62 -2.46
N GLY A 349 41.20 23.30 -2.46
CA GLY A 349 41.57 22.53 -1.27
C GLY A 349 40.58 22.64 -0.11
N GLY A 350 39.40 23.20 -0.35
CA GLY A 350 38.26 23.20 0.58
C GLY A 350 37.66 21.81 0.66
N ILE A 351 37.55 21.28 1.85
CA ILE A 351 36.90 19.99 2.07
C ILE A 351 35.38 20.25 2.05
N ASP A 352 34.73 20.04 0.90
CA ASP A 352 33.26 20.02 0.84
C ASP A 352 32.73 19.02 1.87
N LYS A 353 31.59 19.33 2.47
CA LYS A 353 30.96 18.50 3.48
C LYS A 353 29.61 18.04 2.95
N PHE A 354 29.12 16.95 3.49
CA PHE A 354 27.78 16.45 3.17
C PHE A 354 26.81 16.72 4.32
N GLN A 355 25.67 17.32 3.95
CA GLN A 355 24.53 17.43 4.83
C GLN A 355 23.70 16.14 4.75
N LYS A 356 23.57 15.46 5.88
CA LYS A 356 22.76 14.24 5.99
C LYS A 356 21.28 14.57 6.18
N TYR A 357 20.42 14.02 5.35
CA TYR A 357 18.97 13.95 5.50
C TYR A 357 18.57 12.52 5.85
N LYS A 358 17.69 12.36 6.85
CA LYS A 358 17.21 11.05 7.31
C LYS A 358 15.78 10.82 6.87
N GLY A 359 15.40 9.56 6.64
CA GLY A 359 14.01 9.19 6.36
C GLY A 359 13.48 9.74 5.03
N MET A 360 14.32 9.74 3.99
CA MET A 360 13.98 10.35 2.71
C MET A 360 13.45 9.32 1.70
N LYS A 361 12.44 9.71 0.92
CA LYS A 361 12.27 9.19 -0.43
C LYS A 361 13.39 9.79 -1.26
N LEU A 362 14.27 8.96 -1.81
CA LEU A 362 15.38 9.45 -2.61
C LEU A 362 14.89 10.21 -3.84
N PRO A 363 15.70 11.17 -4.33
CA PRO A 363 15.41 11.90 -5.56
C PRO A 363 15.20 10.99 -6.76
N ASP A 364 14.65 11.56 -7.84
CA ASP A 364 14.58 10.90 -9.14
C ASP A 364 15.96 10.35 -9.54
N THR A 365 15.95 9.09 -9.97
CA THR A 365 17.17 8.36 -10.31
C THR A 365 17.41 8.24 -11.81
N SER A 366 16.58 8.85 -12.66
CA SER A 366 16.71 8.78 -14.12
C SER A 366 18.04 9.35 -14.67
N SER A 367 18.65 10.30 -13.93
CA SER A 367 19.95 10.89 -14.25
C SER A 367 21.05 10.51 -13.26
N SER A 368 20.82 9.46 -12.44
CA SER A 368 21.78 9.00 -11.45
C SER A 368 22.78 7.99 -12.05
N TRP A 369 23.92 7.86 -11.39
CA TRP A 369 24.88 6.78 -11.58
C TRP A 369 24.89 5.87 -10.36
N TYR A 370 25.02 4.57 -10.55
CA TYR A 370 25.10 3.63 -9.45
C TYR A 370 26.13 2.52 -9.70
N ASP A 371 26.71 2.03 -8.60
CA ASP A 371 27.64 0.91 -8.60
C ASP A 371 27.34 -0.02 -7.43
N ARG A 372 27.14 -1.30 -7.75
CA ARG A 372 26.81 -2.37 -6.79
C ARG A 372 28.06 -2.97 -6.13
N THR A 373 29.25 -2.73 -6.68
CA THR A 373 30.51 -3.32 -6.20
C THR A 373 31.08 -2.56 -5.01
N ILE A 374 30.67 -1.32 -4.79
CA ILE A 374 31.07 -0.51 -3.67
C ILE A 374 30.47 -1.05 -2.39
N THR A 375 31.32 -1.39 -1.41
CA THR A 375 30.87 -2.07 -0.19
C THR A 375 30.56 -1.13 0.96
N THR A 376 31.15 0.07 0.98
CA THR A 376 31.01 1.00 2.11
C THR A 376 30.47 2.36 1.71
N LEU A 377 29.67 2.97 2.61
CA LEU A 377 29.19 4.32 2.43
C LEU A 377 30.32 5.37 2.39
N LEU A 378 31.42 5.12 3.12
CA LEU A 378 32.60 6.00 3.12
C LEU A 378 33.30 6.03 1.76
N GLU A 379 33.37 4.89 1.08
CA GLU A 379 33.91 4.81 -0.28
C GLU A 379 33.01 5.57 -1.27
N CYS A 380 31.68 5.43 -1.15
CA CYS A 380 30.68 6.17 -1.92
C CYS A 380 30.87 7.69 -1.75
N GLU A 381 31.06 8.16 -0.51
CA GLU A 381 31.37 9.56 -0.19
C GLU A 381 32.64 10.04 -0.88
N LYS A 382 33.74 9.28 -0.76
CA LYS A 382 35.04 9.62 -1.37
C LYS A 382 34.96 9.75 -2.89
N LEU A 383 34.23 8.83 -3.53
CA LEU A 383 33.98 8.86 -4.99
C LEU A 383 33.19 10.11 -5.39
N CYS A 384 32.15 10.48 -4.62
CA CYS A 384 31.42 11.73 -4.86
C CYS A 384 32.29 12.97 -4.65
N LEU A 385 33.16 12.99 -3.65
CA LEU A 385 34.11 14.10 -3.43
C LEU A 385 35.10 14.24 -4.56
N SER A 386 35.60 13.13 -5.12
CA SER A 386 36.57 13.14 -6.23
C SER A 386 35.98 13.65 -7.55
N ASN A 387 34.66 13.64 -7.70
CA ASN A 387 33.96 14.13 -8.88
C ASN A 387 33.26 15.47 -8.59
N CYS A 388 33.72 16.54 -9.20
CA CYS A 388 33.17 17.89 -8.98
C CYS A 388 31.72 18.06 -9.41
N SER A 389 31.24 17.24 -10.33
CA SER A 389 29.84 17.25 -10.77
C SER A 389 28.94 16.52 -9.81
N CYS A 390 29.47 15.71 -8.87
CA CYS A 390 28.64 14.98 -7.91
C CYS A 390 28.00 15.95 -6.91
N THR A 391 26.69 15.99 -6.89
CA THR A 391 25.87 16.88 -6.04
C THR A 391 25.34 16.18 -4.80
N ALA A 392 25.17 14.86 -4.83
CA ALA A 392 24.65 14.07 -3.72
C ALA A 392 24.98 12.60 -3.88
N TYR A 393 24.93 11.87 -2.75
CA TYR A 393 25.04 10.42 -2.75
C TYR A 393 24.10 9.77 -1.75
N ALA A 394 23.84 8.47 -1.96
CA ALA A 394 23.13 7.62 -1.02
C ALA A 394 23.63 6.17 -1.16
N GLN A 395 23.31 5.35 -0.16
CA GLN A 395 23.52 3.92 -0.25
C GLN A 395 22.50 3.30 -1.20
N LEU A 396 22.92 2.39 -2.08
CA LEU A 396 22.05 1.75 -3.05
C LEU A 396 21.16 0.70 -2.38
N ASN A 397 21.74 -0.08 -1.48
CA ASN A 397 21.07 -1.17 -0.74
C ASN A 397 21.29 -0.96 0.77
N ILE A 398 20.19 -0.85 1.53
CA ILE A 398 20.22 -0.64 2.98
C ILE A 398 19.98 -1.93 3.79
N SER A 399 19.85 -3.09 3.12
CA SER A 399 19.72 -4.38 3.81
C SER A 399 21.03 -4.79 4.48
N GLY A 400 20.95 -5.42 5.66
CA GLY A 400 22.12 -5.82 6.43
C GLY A 400 22.98 -4.61 6.83
N GLU A 401 24.28 -4.66 6.57
CA GLU A 401 25.21 -3.54 6.79
C GLU A 401 25.14 -2.46 5.69
N GLY A 402 24.37 -2.77 4.63
CA GLY A 402 24.23 -1.93 3.45
C GLY A 402 25.37 -2.09 2.45
N SER A 403 25.08 -1.81 1.17
CA SER A 403 26.06 -1.90 0.08
C SER A 403 25.64 -1.07 -1.13
N GLY A 404 26.55 -0.95 -2.09
CA GLY A 404 26.33 -0.19 -3.31
C GLY A 404 26.30 1.32 -3.09
N CYS A 405 26.50 2.04 -4.16
CA CYS A 405 26.58 3.49 -4.20
C CYS A 405 25.66 4.05 -5.26
N LEU A 406 25.02 5.18 -4.94
CA LEU A 406 24.15 5.94 -5.83
C LEU A 406 24.55 7.41 -5.79
N HIS A 407 24.86 8.00 -6.96
CA HIS A 407 25.29 9.39 -7.12
C HIS A 407 24.33 10.17 -8.01
N TRP A 408 24.12 11.45 -7.68
CA TRP A 408 23.43 12.43 -8.52
C TRP A 408 24.42 13.50 -8.99
N PHE A 409 24.26 13.94 -10.25
CA PHE A 409 25.14 14.92 -10.89
C PHE A 409 24.39 16.17 -11.38
N SER A 410 23.07 16.19 -11.21
CA SER A 410 22.18 17.25 -11.64
C SER A 410 21.40 17.82 -10.47
N ASP A 411 20.39 18.62 -10.75
CA ASP A 411 19.42 19.10 -9.77
C ASP A 411 18.72 17.93 -9.06
N ILE A 412 18.44 18.12 -7.79
CA ILE A 412 17.73 17.16 -6.95
C ILE A 412 16.23 17.37 -7.13
N VAL A 413 15.56 16.41 -7.75
CA VAL A 413 14.14 16.49 -8.08
C VAL A 413 13.37 15.41 -7.33
N ASP A 414 12.14 15.74 -6.90
CA ASP A 414 11.18 14.78 -6.31
C ASP A 414 11.68 14.10 -5.02
N ILE A 415 12.30 14.87 -4.15
CA ILE A 415 12.72 14.44 -2.81
C ILE A 415 11.68 14.84 -1.77
N ARG A 416 11.43 13.95 -0.78
CA ARG A 416 10.52 14.24 0.33
C ARG A 416 10.90 13.48 1.59
N THR A 417 10.46 13.98 2.74
CA THR A 417 10.53 13.27 4.01
C THR A 417 9.41 12.21 4.07
N LEU A 418 9.75 11.01 4.53
CA LEU A 418 8.79 9.95 4.79
C LEU A 418 8.64 9.73 6.29
N PRO A 419 7.43 9.45 6.80
CA PRO A 419 7.23 9.13 8.21
C PRO A 419 7.92 7.80 8.58
N GLU A 420 7.93 6.84 7.64
CA GLU A 420 8.51 5.50 7.80
C GLU A 420 9.12 5.01 6.48
N GLY A 421 10.05 4.06 6.55
CA GLY A 421 10.60 3.36 5.38
C GLY A 421 11.55 4.15 4.51
N GLY A 422 11.85 5.41 4.86
CA GLY A 422 12.80 6.23 4.13
C GLY A 422 14.25 5.88 4.44
N GLN A 423 15.17 6.36 3.62
CA GLN A 423 16.61 6.13 3.79
C GLN A 423 17.43 7.42 3.93
N ASN A 424 18.71 7.28 4.24
CA ASN A 424 19.60 8.43 4.36
C ASN A 424 20.01 8.95 2.98
N PHE A 425 20.02 10.27 2.84
CA PHE A 425 20.47 11.00 1.67
C PHE A 425 21.52 12.03 2.08
N TYR A 426 22.58 12.19 1.30
CA TYR A 426 23.73 13.04 1.61
C TYR A 426 23.92 14.07 0.49
N LEU A 427 23.64 15.33 0.80
CA LEU A 427 23.74 16.45 -0.13
C LEU A 427 25.07 17.15 0.03
N ARG A 428 25.82 17.35 -1.07
CA ARG A 428 27.10 18.06 -1.07
C ARG A 428 26.91 19.56 -0.84
N MET A 429 27.59 20.06 0.17
CA MET A 429 27.56 21.45 0.59
C MET A 429 28.91 22.11 0.25
N ALA A 430 28.85 23.28 -0.39
CA ALA A 430 30.05 24.10 -0.54
C ALA A 430 30.60 24.46 0.83
N THR A 431 31.91 24.55 0.94
CA THR A 431 32.58 24.96 2.17
C THR A 431 32.22 26.42 2.49
N VAL A 432 31.27 26.57 3.41
CA VAL A 432 31.10 27.86 4.08
C VAL A 432 32.13 27.90 5.19
N THR A 433 32.93 28.98 5.27
CA THR A 433 33.99 29.12 6.28
C THR A 433 33.47 28.76 7.67
N ALA A 434 34.29 28.05 8.45
CA ALA A 434 33.92 27.44 9.74
C ALA A 434 33.20 28.40 10.74
N SER A 435 33.27 29.72 10.51
CA SER A 435 32.57 30.74 11.29
C SER A 435 31.04 30.77 11.12
N GLU A 436 30.50 30.41 9.95
CA GLU A 436 29.04 30.46 9.74
C GLU A 436 28.31 29.17 10.20
N LEU A 437 28.95 28.01 10.08
CA LEU A 437 28.41 26.74 10.57
C LEU A 437 28.34 26.69 12.10
N GLN A 438 29.32 27.25 12.81
CA GLN A 438 29.29 27.33 14.26
C GLN A 438 28.21 28.29 14.80
N LEU A 439 27.88 29.36 14.07
CA LEU A 439 26.86 30.32 14.49
C LEU A 439 25.44 29.75 14.38
N GLN A 440 25.17 28.85 13.44
CA GLN A 440 23.82 28.29 13.23
C GLN A 440 23.53 27.17 14.23
N ASP A 441 24.50 26.30 14.50
CA ASP A 441 24.34 25.18 15.45
C ASP A 441 24.32 25.68 16.91
N HIS A 442 25.13 26.70 17.25
CA HIS A 442 25.11 27.33 18.57
C HIS A 442 23.84 28.15 18.87
N ARG A 443 23.21 28.77 17.86
CA ARG A 443 21.95 29.51 18.07
C ARG A 443 20.77 28.58 18.33
N PHE A 444 20.71 27.46 17.66
CA PHE A 444 19.59 26.51 17.80
C PHE A 444 19.70 25.71 19.12
N SER A 445 20.93 25.33 19.49
CA SER A 445 21.22 24.63 20.75
C SER A 445 21.00 25.52 21.98
N ARG A 446 21.46 26.79 21.95
CA ARG A 446 21.28 27.73 23.07
C ARG A 446 19.82 28.08 23.34
N LYS A 447 18.97 28.25 22.31
CA LYS A 447 17.55 28.54 22.49
C LYS A 447 16.79 27.33 23.06
N LYS A 448 17.11 26.11 22.65
CA LYS A 448 16.52 24.89 23.23
C LYS A 448 16.99 24.67 24.68
N LEU A 449 18.28 24.87 24.94
CA LEU A 449 18.83 24.73 26.30
C LEU A 449 18.22 25.77 27.25
N ALA A 450 18.11 27.03 26.81
CA ALA A 450 17.47 28.09 27.58
C ALA A 450 15.99 27.77 27.88
N GLY A 451 15.24 27.25 26.88
CA GLY A 451 13.86 26.82 27.08
C GLY A 451 13.72 25.68 28.09
N ILE A 452 14.62 24.70 28.05
CA ILE A 452 14.63 23.57 29.00
C ILE A 452 14.96 24.08 30.41
N VAL A 453 15.99 24.93 30.57
CA VAL A 453 16.37 25.47 31.87
C VAL A 453 15.24 26.30 32.49
N VAL A 454 14.61 27.19 31.71
CA VAL A 454 13.46 28.00 32.18
C VAL A 454 12.26 27.09 32.51
N GLY A 455 11.97 26.07 31.70
CA GLY A 455 10.91 25.11 31.98
C GLY A 455 11.15 24.31 33.27
N CYS A 456 12.36 23.82 33.48
CA CYS A 456 12.73 23.10 34.70
C CYS A 456 12.68 23.98 35.95
N THR A 457 13.12 25.25 35.85
CA THR A 457 13.05 26.17 37.00
C THR A 457 11.61 26.51 37.39
N ILE A 458 10.74 26.77 36.42
CA ILE A 458 9.31 27.01 36.67
C ILE A 458 8.65 25.77 37.31
N PHE A 459 8.97 24.57 36.81
CA PHE A 459 8.45 23.32 37.34
C PHE A 459 8.90 23.11 38.81
N ILE A 460 10.17 23.34 39.12
CA ILE A 460 10.68 23.21 40.49
C ILE A 460 9.98 24.20 41.43
N ILE A 461 9.82 25.47 41.01
CA ILE A 461 9.09 26.48 41.77
C ILE A 461 7.64 26.06 42.01
N ALA A 462 6.96 25.56 40.98
CA ALA A 462 5.57 25.10 41.12
C ALA A 462 5.44 23.93 42.11
N VAL A 463 6.34 22.96 42.06
CA VAL A 463 6.34 21.80 42.99
C VAL A 463 6.64 22.25 44.41
N THR A 464 7.60 23.19 44.64
CA THR A 464 7.91 23.70 45.96
C THR A 464 6.76 24.51 46.56
N VAL A 465 6.13 25.39 45.77
CA VAL A 465 4.95 26.16 46.20
C VAL A 465 3.79 25.22 46.55
N PHE A 466 3.54 24.22 45.69
CA PHE A 466 2.49 23.24 45.96
C PHE A 466 2.77 22.44 47.24
N GLY A 467 4.02 22.01 47.44
CA GLY A 467 4.47 21.33 48.64
C GLY A 467 4.28 22.20 49.89
N LEU A 468 4.63 23.49 49.83
CA LEU A 468 4.42 24.43 50.94
C LEU A 468 2.92 24.63 51.28
N ILE A 469 2.10 24.83 50.24
CA ILE A 469 0.63 24.96 50.40
C ILE A 469 0.06 23.68 51.03
N PHE A 470 0.50 22.51 50.55
CA PHE A 470 0.09 21.22 51.09
C PHE A 470 0.50 21.05 52.57
N CYS A 471 1.73 21.42 52.92
CA CYS A 471 2.22 21.39 54.29
C CYS A 471 1.45 22.37 55.21
N ILE A 472 1.16 23.60 54.74
CA ILE A 472 0.37 24.58 55.46
C ILE A 472 -1.07 24.08 55.65
N ARG A 473 -1.68 23.51 54.62
CA ARG A 473 -3.04 22.91 54.72
C ARG A 473 -3.06 21.73 55.67
N ARG A 474 -2.07 20.84 55.67
CA ARG A 474 -1.93 19.74 56.62
C ARG A 474 -1.75 20.23 58.08
N LYS A 475 -0.93 21.30 58.26
CA LYS A 475 -0.80 21.91 59.59
C LYS A 475 -2.12 22.54 60.09
N LYS A 476 -2.85 23.24 59.20
CA LYS A 476 -4.17 23.81 59.54
C LYS A 476 -5.21 22.74 59.85
N LEU A 477 -5.22 21.62 59.08
CA LEU A 477 -6.11 20.48 59.35
C LEU A 477 -5.79 19.82 60.70
N LYS A 478 -4.50 19.57 61.02
CA LYS A 478 -4.10 19.03 62.31
C LYS A 478 -4.44 19.98 63.48
N GLN A 479 -4.37 21.28 63.24
CA GLN A 479 -4.74 22.28 64.27
C GLN A 479 -6.26 22.41 64.44
N SER A 480 -7.01 22.20 63.37
CA SER A 480 -8.47 22.11 63.35
C SER A 480 -8.96 20.84 64.06
N GLU A 481 -8.32 19.69 63.80
CA GLU A 481 -8.64 18.45 64.55
C GLU A 481 -8.30 18.54 66.00
N ALA A 482 -7.15 19.13 66.37
CA ALA A 482 -6.81 19.35 67.80
C ALA A 482 -7.80 20.28 68.55
N ASN A 483 -8.33 21.30 67.87
CA ASN A 483 -9.35 22.18 68.43
C ASN A 483 -10.75 21.52 68.47
N TYR A 484 -11.08 20.68 67.44
CA TYR A 484 -12.33 19.93 67.39
C TYR A 484 -12.43 18.91 68.55
N TRP A 485 -11.33 18.24 68.90
CA TRP A 485 -11.29 17.26 69.96
C TRP A 485 -11.30 17.95 71.39
N LYS A 486 -10.91 19.22 71.44
CA LYS A 486 -10.93 19.98 72.73
C LYS A 486 -12.30 20.54 73.06
N ASP A 487 -13.18 20.72 72.07
CA ASP A 487 -14.54 21.25 72.28
C ASP A 487 -15.58 20.13 72.44
N LYS A 488 -15.24 18.88 72.05
CA LYS A 488 -16.16 17.72 72.10
C LYS A 488 -16.07 16.91 73.41
N SER A 489 -15.39 17.43 74.46
CA SER A 489 -15.34 16.79 75.79
C SER A 489 -16.49 17.19 76.73
N LYS A 490 -17.54 17.76 76.15
CA LYS A 490 -18.79 18.06 76.89
C LYS A 490 -19.98 17.91 75.96
N GLU A 491 -20.43 16.68 75.75
CA GLU A 491 -21.83 16.32 75.54
C GLU A 491 -21.97 14.86 75.07
N ASP A 492 -22.62 14.12 75.90
CA ASP A 492 -23.43 12.92 75.73
C ASP A 492 -22.90 11.67 75.06
N ASP A 493 -22.75 10.65 75.90
CA ASP A 493 -22.69 9.21 75.67
C ASP A 493 -23.80 8.70 74.70
N ILE A 494 -23.41 8.30 73.49
CA ILE A 494 -24.08 7.21 72.82
C ILE A 494 -22.96 6.27 72.37
N ASP A 495 -22.79 5.19 73.09
CA ASP A 495 -21.81 4.11 72.82
C ASP A 495 -22.26 3.27 71.63
N LEU A 496 -21.87 3.67 70.41
CA LEU A 496 -22.01 2.85 69.22
C LEU A 496 -20.67 2.17 68.97
N PRO A 497 -20.63 0.84 68.92
CA PRO A 497 -19.38 0.11 68.65
C PRO A 497 -18.82 0.46 67.28
N ILE A 498 -17.63 1.02 67.22
CA ILE A 498 -16.90 1.33 66.02
C ILE A 498 -16.07 0.09 65.62
N PHE A 499 -16.38 -0.50 64.49
CA PHE A 499 -15.62 -1.64 63.95
C PHE A 499 -14.59 -1.17 62.94
N HIS A 500 -13.38 -1.73 63.02
CA HIS A 500 -12.36 -1.50 62.03
C HIS A 500 -12.76 -2.14 60.68
N PHE A 501 -12.49 -1.46 59.56
CA PHE A 501 -12.84 -1.93 58.21
C PHE A 501 -12.33 -3.35 57.90
N LEU A 502 -11.10 -3.67 58.34
CA LEU A 502 -10.54 -5.01 58.22
C LEU A 502 -11.34 -6.09 58.96
N SER A 503 -11.89 -5.75 60.13
CA SER A 503 -12.74 -6.66 60.91
C SER A 503 -14.07 -6.92 60.19
N ILE A 504 -14.67 -5.90 59.61
CA ILE A 504 -15.90 -6.03 58.80
C ILE A 504 -15.62 -6.81 57.52
N SER A 505 -14.51 -6.53 56.85
CA SER A 505 -14.09 -7.25 55.63
C SER A 505 -13.89 -8.74 55.91
N ASN A 506 -13.22 -9.09 57.00
CA ASN A 506 -13.02 -10.49 57.39
C ASN A 506 -14.33 -11.17 57.81
N ALA A 507 -15.16 -10.49 58.62
CA ALA A 507 -16.45 -11.01 59.08
C ALA A 507 -17.49 -11.19 57.97
N THR A 508 -17.31 -10.54 56.84
CA THR A 508 -18.12 -10.69 55.61
C THR A 508 -17.48 -11.59 54.57
N ASN A 509 -16.32 -12.18 54.85
CA ASN A 509 -15.49 -12.94 53.93
C ASN A 509 -15.16 -12.14 52.64
N GLN A 510 -14.56 -10.96 52.86
CA GLN A 510 -14.19 -9.99 51.81
C GLN A 510 -15.40 -9.55 50.96
N PHE A 511 -16.53 -9.32 51.60
CA PHE A 511 -17.79 -8.95 50.95
C PHE A 511 -18.26 -9.95 49.88
N SER A 512 -18.09 -11.24 50.15
CA SER A 512 -18.47 -12.31 49.24
C SER A 512 -19.96 -12.25 48.88
N GLU A 513 -20.29 -12.49 47.63
CA GLU A 513 -21.69 -12.54 47.16
C GLU A 513 -22.54 -13.58 47.90
N SER A 514 -21.95 -14.63 48.45
CA SER A 514 -22.66 -15.61 49.29
C SER A 514 -23.14 -15.05 50.63
N ASN A 515 -22.58 -13.93 51.11
CA ASN A 515 -22.95 -13.23 52.32
C ASN A 515 -23.80 -11.97 52.05
N LYS A 516 -24.11 -11.67 50.80
CA LYS A 516 -24.93 -10.52 50.43
C LYS A 516 -26.42 -10.83 50.67
N LEU A 517 -27.03 -10.02 51.50
CA LEU A 517 -28.45 -10.13 51.85
C LEU A 517 -29.37 -9.35 50.91
N GLY A 518 -28.83 -8.32 50.26
CA GLY A 518 -29.58 -7.49 49.34
C GLY A 518 -28.82 -6.22 48.95
N GLN A 519 -29.43 -5.43 48.08
CA GLN A 519 -28.86 -4.14 47.65
C GLN A 519 -29.98 -3.11 47.56
N GLY A 520 -29.81 -1.98 48.20
CA GLY A 520 -30.72 -0.84 48.16
C GLY A 520 -30.05 0.44 47.69
N GLY A 521 -30.75 1.55 47.75
CA GLY A 521 -30.26 2.86 47.32
C GLY A 521 -29.01 3.37 48.06
N PHE A 522 -28.68 2.81 49.21
CA PHE A 522 -27.49 3.15 50.03
C PHE A 522 -26.33 2.16 49.87
N GLY A 523 -26.47 1.15 49.05
CA GLY A 523 -25.44 0.15 48.75
C GLY A 523 -25.82 -1.28 49.14
N PRO A 524 -24.89 -2.24 48.98
CA PRO A 524 -25.10 -3.65 49.29
C PRO A 524 -25.03 -3.90 50.80
N VAL A 525 -25.89 -4.77 51.32
CA VAL A 525 -25.98 -5.19 52.73
C VAL A 525 -25.46 -6.62 52.84
N TYR A 526 -24.55 -6.87 53.78
CA TYR A 526 -23.93 -8.17 53.99
C TYR A 526 -24.22 -8.72 55.38
N LYS A 527 -24.36 -10.03 55.47
CA LYS A 527 -24.47 -10.77 56.70
C LYS A 527 -23.08 -10.85 57.36
N VAL A 528 -22.98 -10.35 58.60
CA VAL A 528 -21.77 -10.39 59.41
C VAL A 528 -21.87 -11.49 60.45
N ARG A 529 -20.85 -12.34 60.55
CA ARG A 529 -20.71 -13.29 61.67
C ARG A 529 -19.54 -12.78 62.55
N ILE A 530 -19.87 -12.26 63.71
CA ILE A 530 -18.89 -11.86 64.71
C ILE A 530 -18.76 -13.04 65.69
N GLU A 531 -17.60 -13.69 65.69
CA GLU A 531 -17.23 -14.63 66.73
C GLU A 531 -16.64 -13.81 67.89
N ASN A 532 -17.22 -13.98 69.09
CA ASN A 532 -16.79 -13.34 70.33
C ASN A 532 -15.42 -13.87 70.78
#